data_b8305356979238e79b06d73b6ef31dea
#
_entry.id   b8305356979238e79b06d73b6ef31dea
#
_cell.length_a   1.000
_cell.length_b   1.000
_cell.length_c   1.000
_cell.angle_alpha   90.00
_cell.angle_beta   90.00
_cell.angle_gamma   90.00
#
_symmetry.space_group_name_H-M   'P 1'
#
loop_
_entity.id
_entity.type
_entity.pdbx_description
1 polymer ?
#
loop_
_entity_poly.entity_id
_entity_poly.type
_entity_poly.pdbx_seq_one_letter_code
_entity_poly.pdbx_strand_id
1 'polypeptide(L)'
;MKKTILQEASIKYREEALANLKKFVAINTVMDLKSASESSPFGTGVRQGLDFVADLGRKLGFNVDYCSHYVTELSLGTGPVIDVYCHADVVPVSKNWKTDPFKVTIDSNNKMYGRGVSDDKGPGMASLYGIKMLSDLGYINGYKVRMIFGGNEENGSAGLEAYFHKLKKGYPSYGISPDGDYPLIYAEKGIFTYKASYDLFIPGLTNFHFGQATNIVLDEVKLKLNGVTDLEAKVAKFDMENADIRVFLAEGEIVFKGKAAHGSIPWEGVNAGLYALKFMSEVLNIPVLENIFNDYNDGRGTAFDGNYPSKYFDGASYNIGKISYEDGKLTLVCNMRLPENVGPEEACTNIANKTKAKIELIGGSPALINDPKSAFIQELLKAYVEQTGDTESKPLAIGGGTYARDSKNSVAFGCTFPGRDPKMHQDDEVFSLEDFYASIYIVAAAVDKLGKLAIRESK
;
A
#
# COMPACT_ATOMS: atom_id res chain seq x y z
N MET A 1 8.40 14.05 -30.91
CA MET A 1 6.94 14.14 -31.16
C MET A 1 6.45 15.56 -30.94
N LYS A 2 5.39 15.99 -31.67
CA LYS A 2 4.72 17.27 -31.35
C LYS A 2 3.98 17.13 -30.03
N LYS A 3 4.09 18.14 -29.14
CA LYS A 3 3.39 18.12 -27.86
C LYS A 3 1.88 18.04 -28.07
N THR A 4 1.17 17.34 -27.16
CA THR A 4 -0.29 17.32 -27.13
C THR A 4 -0.83 18.64 -26.55
N ILE A 5 -2.10 18.94 -26.77
CA ILE A 5 -2.77 20.11 -26.18
C ILE A 5 -2.66 20.10 -24.64
N LEU A 6 -2.83 18.92 -24.01
CA LEU A 6 -2.74 18.79 -22.55
C LEU A 6 -1.32 18.98 -22.04
N GLN A 7 -0.31 18.49 -22.76
CA GLN A 7 1.10 18.73 -22.41
C GLN A 7 1.44 20.23 -22.45
N GLU A 8 0.99 20.95 -23.47
CA GLU A 8 1.21 22.39 -23.59
C GLU A 8 0.45 23.16 -22.50
N ALA A 9 -0.82 22.84 -22.28
CA ALA A 9 -1.64 23.49 -21.27
C ALA A 9 -1.12 23.25 -19.83
N SER A 10 -0.54 22.08 -19.56
CA SER A 10 -0.04 21.72 -18.23
C SER A 10 1.05 22.66 -17.72
N ILE A 11 1.81 23.29 -18.61
CA ILE A 11 2.95 24.15 -18.25
C ILE A 11 2.51 25.28 -17.30
N LYS A 12 1.33 25.85 -17.53
CA LYS A 12 0.77 26.95 -16.72
C LYS A 12 0.56 26.54 -15.24
N TYR A 13 0.34 25.25 -14.96
CA TYR A 13 -0.03 24.77 -13.63
C TYR A 13 1.14 24.24 -12.81
N ARG A 14 2.30 23.98 -13.41
CA ARG A 14 3.43 23.28 -12.82
C ARG A 14 3.97 23.92 -11.54
N GLU A 15 4.22 25.22 -11.60
CA GLU A 15 4.80 25.95 -10.48
C GLU A 15 3.83 26.01 -9.28
N GLU A 16 2.55 26.25 -9.55
CA GLU A 16 1.54 26.31 -8.51
C GLU A 16 1.29 24.94 -7.89
N ALA A 17 1.24 23.87 -8.71
CA ALA A 17 1.14 22.50 -8.25
C ALA A 17 2.30 22.11 -7.33
N LEU A 18 3.54 22.41 -7.74
CA LEU A 18 4.72 22.15 -6.90
C LEU A 18 4.70 22.97 -5.61
N ALA A 19 4.32 24.25 -5.67
CA ALA A 19 4.24 25.10 -4.48
C ALA A 19 3.20 24.57 -3.46
N ASN A 20 2.06 24.05 -3.93
CA ASN A 20 1.04 23.47 -3.06
C ASN A 20 1.40 22.05 -2.60
N LEU A 21 2.11 21.25 -3.41
CA LEU A 21 2.68 19.99 -2.94
C LEU A 21 3.64 20.22 -1.77
N LYS A 22 4.54 21.22 -1.86
CA LYS A 22 5.46 21.56 -0.75
C LYS A 22 4.73 21.91 0.53
N LYS A 23 3.62 22.63 0.45
CA LYS A 23 2.77 22.95 1.62
C LYS A 23 2.06 21.72 2.16
N PHE A 24 1.58 20.83 1.29
CA PHE A 24 0.89 19.62 1.69
C PHE A 24 1.81 18.64 2.38
N VAL A 25 3.02 18.43 1.85
CA VAL A 25 4.05 17.58 2.48
C VAL A 25 4.47 18.12 3.84
N ALA A 26 4.50 19.44 4.02
CA ALA A 26 4.86 20.06 5.30
C ALA A 26 3.85 19.77 6.44
N ILE A 27 2.67 19.28 6.13
CA ILE A 27 1.70 18.83 7.13
C ILE A 27 2.02 17.37 7.46
N ASN A 28 2.40 17.08 8.70
CA ASN A 28 2.59 15.71 9.17
C ASN A 28 1.23 15.01 9.32
N THR A 29 0.90 14.15 8.37
CA THR A 29 -0.36 13.42 8.30
C THR A 29 -0.21 11.94 8.65
N VAL A 30 0.78 11.58 9.44
CA VAL A 30 0.87 10.25 10.06
C VAL A 30 -0.35 10.05 10.97
N MET A 31 -1.02 8.90 10.85
CA MET A 31 -2.17 8.58 11.69
C MET A 31 -1.79 8.61 13.17
N ASP A 32 -2.56 9.33 13.98
CA ASP A 32 -2.37 9.42 15.44
C ASP A 32 -3.71 9.25 16.17
N LEU A 33 -4.01 8.02 16.56
CA LEU A 33 -5.24 7.69 17.29
C LEU A 33 -5.32 8.33 18.68
N LYS A 34 -4.21 8.82 19.25
CA LYS A 34 -4.23 9.53 20.54
C LYS A 34 -4.87 10.92 20.42
N SER A 35 -4.79 11.54 19.25
CA SER A 35 -5.44 12.81 18.95
C SER A 35 -6.75 12.65 18.15
N ALA A 36 -7.24 11.42 17.98
CA ALA A 36 -8.47 11.14 17.26
C ALA A 36 -9.70 11.65 18.02
N SER A 37 -10.69 12.12 17.26
CA SER A 37 -11.98 12.60 17.75
C SER A 37 -13.05 12.41 16.67
N GLU A 38 -14.30 12.70 16.97
CA GLU A 38 -15.38 12.68 15.96
C GLU A 38 -15.08 13.60 14.75
N SER A 39 -14.48 14.75 14.98
CA SER A 39 -14.09 15.70 13.91
C SER A 39 -12.72 15.43 13.30
N SER A 40 -11.96 14.49 13.82
CA SER A 40 -10.65 14.06 13.31
C SER A 40 -10.45 12.55 13.52
N PRO A 41 -11.17 11.71 12.77
CA PRO A 41 -11.22 10.25 13.03
C PRO A 41 -9.85 9.56 13.01
N PHE A 42 -8.91 10.08 12.25
CA PHE A 42 -7.55 9.53 12.07
C PHE A 42 -6.45 10.36 12.73
N GLY A 43 -6.84 11.34 13.56
CA GLY A 43 -5.93 12.25 14.25
C GLY A 43 -5.87 13.64 13.63
N THR A 44 -5.33 14.58 14.41
CA THR A 44 -5.33 16.01 14.06
C THR A 44 -4.47 16.33 12.82
N GLY A 45 -3.35 15.63 12.63
CA GLY A 45 -2.47 15.82 11.47
C GLY A 45 -3.16 15.44 10.15
N VAL A 46 -3.82 14.28 10.10
CA VAL A 46 -4.61 13.84 8.94
C VAL A 46 -5.73 14.83 8.67
N ARG A 47 -6.44 15.29 9.72
CA ARG A 47 -7.48 16.30 9.58
C ARG A 47 -6.96 17.59 8.95
N GLN A 48 -5.79 18.09 9.38
CA GLN A 48 -5.16 19.28 8.79
C GLN A 48 -4.83 19.08 7.31
N GLY A 49 -4.38 17.89 6.92
CA GLY A 49 -4.14 17.54 5.52
C GLY A 49 -5.42 17.58 4.68
N LEU A 50 -6.52 17.00 5.17
CA LEU A 50 -7.82 17.02 4.52
C LEU A 50 -8.39 18.44 4.42
N ASP A 51 -8.24 19.27 5.46
CA ASP A 51 -8.65 20.67 5.45
C ASP A 51 -7.83 21.51 4.45
N PHE A 52 -6.52 21.26 4.36
CA PHE A 52 -5.67 21.90 3.35
C PHE A 52 -6.17 21.63 1.92
N VAL A 53 -6.50 20.36 1.62
CA VAL A 53 -7.06 19.97 0.32
C VAL A 53 -8.41 20.65 0.08
N ALA A 54 -9.29 20.71 1.08
CA ALA A 54 -10.59 21.38 1.00
C ALA A 54 -10.45 22.87 0.68
N ASP A 55 -9.54 23.55 1.36
CA ASP A 55 -9.29 24.97 1.16
C ASP A 55 -8.68 25.25 -0.22
N LEU A 56 -7.75 24.41 -0.65
CA LEU A 56 -7.16 24.50 -1.99
C LEU A 56 -8.24 24.25 -3.06
N GLY A 57 -9.07 23.20 -2.88
CA GLY A 57 -10.15 22.89 -3.80
C GLY A 57 -11.12 24.07 -4.00
N ARG A 58 -11.53 24.75 -2.93
CA ARG A 58 -12.37 25.97 -3.03
C ARG A 58 -11.68 27.08 -3.83
N LYS A 59 -10.39 27.33 -3.57
CA LYS A 59 -9.62 28.34 -4.31
C LYS A 59 -9.52 28.03 -5.79
N LEU A 60 -9.46 26.74 -6.16
CA LEU A 60 -9.42 26.26 -7.53
C LEU A 60 -10.81 26.14 -8.19
N GLY A 61 -11.89 26.46 -7.46
CA GLY A 61 -13.27 26.48 -7.98
C GLY A 61 -14.02 25.16 -7.92
N PHE A 62 -13.56 24.20 -7.12
CA PHE A 62 -14.30 22.96 -6.87
C PHE A 62 -15.41 23.13 -5.84
N ASN A 63 -16.49 22.34 -6.00
CA ASN A 63 -17.40 22.10 -4.90
C ASN A 63 -16.74 21.18 -3.89
N VAL A 64 -16.89 21.48 -2.60
CA VAL A 64 -16.20 20.78 -1.51
C VAL A 64 -17.20 20.16 -0.55
N ASP A 65 -17.05 18.86 -0.25
CA ASP A 65 -17.76 18.17 0.82
C ASP A 65 -16.73 17.52 1.77
N TYR A 66 -16.86 17.77 3.06
CA TYR A 66 -15.96 17.22 4.08
C TYR A 66 -16.26 15.77 4.49
N CYS A 67 -17.37 15.21 4.03
CA CYS A 67 -17.74 13.81 4.23
C CYS A 67 -17.50 13.30 5.67
N SER A 68 -18.00 14.08 6.66
CA SER A 68 -17.82 13.80 8.09
C SER A 68 -16.34 13.61 8.50
N HIS A 69 -15.42 14.26 7.80
CA HIS A 69 -13.97 14.26 8.04
C HIS A 69 -13.26 12.90 7.88
N TYR A 70 -13.92 11.91 7.29
CA TYR A 70 -13.29 10.68 6.85
C TYR A 70 -12.51 10.87 5.55
N VAL A 71 -13.06 11.68 4.66
CA VAL A 71 -12.45 12.07 3.39
C VAL A 71 -12.80 13.52 3.07
N THR A 72 -12.08 14.15 2.13
CA THR A 72 -12.47 15.38 1.46
C THR A 72 -12.82 15.10 0.02
N GLU A 73 -14.08 15.34 -0.39
CA GLU A 73 -14.53 15.27 -1.77
C GLU A 73 -14.45 16.65 -2.44
N LEU A 74 -13.77 16.71 -3.59
CA LEU A 74 -13.75 17.87 -4.49
C LEU A 74 -14.48 17.47 -5.77
N SER A 75 -15.43 18.26 -6.24
CA SER A 75 -16.20 17.87 -7.44
C SER A 75 -16.47 19.00 -8.42
N LEU A 76 -16.54 18.62 -9.72
CA LEU A 76 -16.85 19.50 -10.85
C LEU A 76 -17.76 18.78 -11.84
N GLY A 77 -18.60 19.53 -12.56
CA GLY A 77 -19.47 19.02 -13.61
C GLY A 77 -20.71 18.31 -13.10
N THR A 78 -21.48 17.74 -14.02
CA THR A 78 -22.74 16.99 -13.78
C THR A 78 -22.88 15.88 -14.81
N GLY A 79 -23.49 14.75 -14.45
CA GLY A 79 -23.69 13.59 -15.31
C GLY A 79 -23.10 12.31 -14.73
N PRO A 80 -22.74 11.31 -15.56
CA PRO A 80 -22.04 10.11 -15.11
C PRO A 80 -20.77 10.46 -14.34
N VAL A 81 -20.47 9.71 -13.30
CA VAL A 81 -19.44 10.06 -12.33
C VAL A 81 -18.12 9.37 -12.65
N ILE A 82 -17.04 10.13 -12.66
CA ILE A 82 -15.66 9.64 -12.70
C ILE A 82 -14.99 9.99 -11.38
N ASP A 83 -14.50 8.99 -10.67
CA ASP A 83 -13.79 9.17 -9.41
C ASP A 83 -12.26 9.13 -9.59
N VAL A 84 -11.56 9.96 -8.82
CA VAL A 84 -10.11 9.92 -8.65
C VAL A 84 -9.83 9.80 -7.15
N TYR A 85 -9.25 8.68 -6.73
CA TYR A 85 -9.00 8.35 -5.33
C TYR A 85 -7.55 8.65 -4.97
N CYS A 86 -7.37 9.49 -3.98
CA CYS A 86 -6.07 9.81 -3.42
C CYS A 86 -6.14 9.70 -1.90
N HIS A 87 -4.99 9.61 -1.24
CA HIS A 87 -4.96 9.71 0.21
C HIS A 87 -4.07 10.85 0.73
N ALA A 88 -4.43 11.34 1.90
CA ALA A 88 -3.72 12.43 2.56
C ALA A 88 -2.79 11.92 3.67
N ASP A 89 -3.10 10.75 4.25
CA ASP A 89 -2.26 10.15 5.27
C ASP A 89 -0.95 9.62 4.70
N VAL A 90 0.01 9.40 5.57
CA VAL A 90 1.33 8.86 5.21
C VAL A 90 1.81 7.92 6.30
N VAL A 91 2.66 6.95 5.93
CA VAL A 91 3.32 6.07 6.92
C VAL A 91 4.29 6.84 7.82
N PRO A 92 4.58 6.35 9.03
CA PRO A 92 5.57 6.94 9.92
C PRO A 92 6.95 7.09 9.29
N VAL A 93 7.73 8.02 9.82
CA VAL A 93 9.11 8.28 9.40
C VAL A 93 10.10 7.74 10.43
N SER A 94 11.24 7.25 9.97
CA SER A 94 12.36 6.83 10.81
C SER A 94 13.31 8.00 11.11
N LYS A 95 14.36 7.73 11.89
CA LYS A 95 15.44 8.70 12.17
C LYS A 95 16.56 8.70 11.12
N ASN A 96 16.45 7.84 10.09
CA ASN A 96 17.54 7.62 9.13
C ASN A 96 17.39 8.45 7.85
N TRP A 97 16.39 9.31 7.77
CA TRP A 97 16.23 10.23 6.65
C TRP A 97 17.41 11.17 6.50
N LYS A 98 17.90 11.37 5.29
CA LYS A 98 19.00 12.31 4.99
C LYS A 98 18.56 13.76 5.00
N THR A 99 17.27 14.02 4.73
CA THR A 99 16.67 15.35 4.74
C THR A 99 15.44 15.34 5.65
N ASP A 100 14.88 16.49 5.98
CA ASP A 100 13.61 16.57 6.70
C ASP A 100 12.48 15.96 5.87
N PRO A 101 11.84 14.85 6.33
CA PRO A 101 10.81 14.16 5.57
C PRO A 101 9.56 15.01 5.32
N PHE A 102 9.30 16.03 6.13
CA PHE A 102 8.17 16.94 5.95
C PHE A 102 8.54 18.26 5.26
N LYS A 103 9.68 18.28 4.57
CA LYS A 103 10.13 19.41 3.76
C LYS A 103 10.63 18.92 2.40
N VAL A 104 9.85 19.14 1.34
CA VAL A 104 10.27 18.74 -0.01
C VAL A 104 11.63 19.36 -0.36
N THR A 105 12.62 18.51 -0.54
CA THR A 105 13.96 18.87 -1.00
C THR A 105 14.12 18.39 -2.45
N ILE A 106 14.66 19.26 -3.33
CA ILE A 106 14.90 18.92 -4.74
C ILE A 106 16.40 18.92 -4.99
N ASP A 107 16.92 17.83 -5.50
CA ASP A 107 18.35 17.69 -5.82
C ASP A 107 18.71 18.26 -7.21
N SER A 108 20.00 18.22 -7.56
CA SER A 108 20.51 18.68 -8.86
C SER A 108 20.02 17.85 -10.06
N ASN A 109 19.45 16.66 -9.82
CA ASN A 109 18.88 15.79 -10.83
C ASN A 109 17.35 15.94 -10.94
N ASN A 110 16.76 16.99 -10.33
CA ASN A 110 15.33 17.22 -10.26
C ASN A 110 14.54 16.11 -9.60
N LYS A 111 15.14 15.43 -8.62
CA LYS A 111 14.43 14.46 -7.75
C LYS A 111 13.94 15.17 -6.50
N MET A 112 12.66 15.02 -6.22
CA MET A 112 12.01 15.53 -5.00
C MET A 112 12.05 14.45 -3.91
N TYR A 113 12.53 14.80 -2.72
CA TYR A 113 12.55 13.94 -1.54
C TYR A 113 11.61 14.50 -0.48
N GLY A 114 10.83 13.62 0.14
CA GLY A 114 9.91 13.94 1.22
C GLY A 114 8.86 12.85 1.41
N ARG A 115 8.34 12.66 2.61
CA ARG A 115 7.30 11.67 2.88
C ARG A 115 5.97 12.12 2.23
N GLY A 116 5.41 11.27 1.37
CA GLY A 116 4.21 11.56 0.60
C GLY A 116 4.48 12.20 -0.77
N VAL A 117 5.75 12.41 -1.18
CA VAL A 117 6.02 12.98 -2.51
C VAL A 117 5.61 12.03 -3.63
N SER A 118 5.69 10.71 -3.41
CA SER A 118 5.26 9.68 -4.35
C SER A 118 4.03 8.92 -3.88
N ASP A 119 3.77 8.87 -2.58
CA ASP A 119 2.73 8.07 -1.94
C ASP A 119 2.01 8.87 -0.84
N ASP A 120 0.86 9.53 -1.13
CA ASP A 120 0.17 9.78 -2.40
C ASP A 120 -0.07 11.29 -2.60
N LYS A 121 0.54 12.17 -1.74
CA LYS A 121 0.32 13.62 -1.83
C LYS A 121 0.78 14.21 -3.16
N GLY A 122 1.88 13.68 -3.74
CA GLY A 122 2.39 14.10 -5.04
C GLY A 122 1.44 13.74 -6.18
N PRO A 123 1.12 12.45 -6.38
CA PRO A 123 0.13 12.00 -7.35
C PRO A 123 -1.23 12.68 -7.18
N GLY A 124 -1.71 12.81 -5.94
CA GLY A 124 -2.94 13.53 -5.63
C GLY A 124 -2.90 14.99 -6.06
N MET A 125 -1.79 15.68 -5.84
CA MET A 125 -1.63 17.08 -6.27
C MET A 125 -1.51 17.20 -7.79
N ALA A 126 -0.79 16.29 -8.46
CA ALA A 126 -0.75 16.24 -9.92
C ALA A 126 -2.14 16.03 -10.53
N SER A 127 -2.92 15.12 -9.95
CA SER A 127 -4.31 14.83 -10.37
C SER A 127 -5.23 16.03 -10.17
N LEU A 128 -5.13 16.73 -9.03
CA LEU A 128 -5.93 17.92 -8.74
C LEU A 128 -5.71 19.00 -9.80
N TYR A 129 -4.45 19.27 -10.15
CA TYR A 129 -4.14 20.26 -11.17
C TYR A 129 -4.45 19.78 -12.60
N GLY A 130 -4.39 18.49 -12.86
CA GLY A 130 -4.88 17.89 -14.10
C GLY A 130 -6.38 18.08 -14.31
N ILE A 131 -7.19 17.86 -13.28
CA ILE A 131 -8.65 18.06 -13.30
C ILE A 131 -8.97 19.57 -13.41
N LYS A 132 -8.24 20.42 -12.68
CA LYS A 132 -8.37 21.88 -12.81
C LYS A 132 -8.10 22.34 -14.24
N MET A 133 -7.06 21.84 -14.86
CA MET A 133 -6.72 22.13 -16.26
C MET A 133 -7.84 21.70 -17.22
N LEU A 134 -8.43 20.49 -17.05
CA LEU A 134 -9.57 20.05 -17.86
C LEU A 134 -10.78 20.99 -17.72
N SER A 135 -11.06 21.43 -16.49
CA SER A 135 -12.13 22.39 -16.23
C SER A 135 -11.90 23.73 -16.93
N ASP A 136 -10.69 24.28 -16.84
CA ASP A 136 -10.34 25.55 -17.50
C ASP A 136 -10.38 25.48 -19.03
N LEU A 137 -10.10 24.30 -19.60
CA LEU A 137 -10.21 24.02 -21.01
C LEU A 137 -11.65 23.70 -21.47
N GLY A 138 -12.62 23.62 -20.54
CA GLY A 138 -14.01 23.28 -20.84
C GLY A 138 -14.25 21.82 -21.22
N TYR A 139 -13.33 20.90 -20.86
CA TYR A 139 -13.46 19.48 -21.20
C TYR A 139 -14.40 18.73 -20.27
N ILE A 140 -14.59 19.19 -19.02
CA ILE A 140 -15.55 18.59 -18.08
C ILE A 140 -16.97 19.04 -18.50
N ASN A 141 -17.53 18.35 -19.47
CA ASN A 141 -18.84 18.64 -20.02
C ASN A 141 -19.67 17.34 -20.22
N GLY A 142 -20.82 17.26 -19.55
CA GLY A 142 -21.73 16.10 -19.62
C GLY A 142 -21.31 14.93 -18.73
N TYR A 143 -20.29 15.06 -17.91
CA TYR A 143 -19.92 14.13 -16.83
C TYR A 143 -19.49 14.89 -15.57
N LYS A 144 -19.52 14.21 -14.44
CA LYS A 144 -19.06 14.72 -13.13
C LYS A 144 -17.74 14.07 -12.77
N VAL A 145 -16.76 14.85 -12.30
CA VAL A 145 -15.57 14.34 -11.65
C VAL A 145 -15.70 14.52 -10.14
N ARG A 146 -15.40 13.47 -9.37
CA ARG A 146 -15.18 13.56 -7.93
C ARG A 146 -13.73 13.14 -7.65
N MET A 147 -12.98 14.03 -7.04
CA MET A 147 -11.67 13.74 -6.50
C MET A 147 -11.81 13.57 -4.99
N ILE A 148 -11.39 12.42 -4.47
CA ILE A 148 -11.65 11.99 -3.11
C ILE A 148 -10.31 11.78 -2.42
N PHE A 149 -9.99 12.62 -1.45
CA PHE A 149 -8.81 12.46 -0.60
C PHE A 149 -9.22 11.76 0.69
N GLY A 150 -8.79 10.52 0.88
CA GLY A 150 -9.01 9.74 2.10
C GLY A 150 -7.96 10.02 3.16
N GLY A 151 -8.25 9.65 4.40
CA GLY A 151 -7.37 9.92 5.54
C GLY A 151 -6.80 8.66 6.21
N ASN A 152 -6.97 7.47 5.63
CA ASN A 152 -6.57 6.22 6.28
C ASN A 152 -6.29 5.09 5.27
N GLU A 153 -5.67 5.37 4.14
CA GLU A 153 -5.29 4.36 3.16
C GLU A 153 -4.28 3.38 3.76
N GLU A 154 -3.22 3.90 4.30
CA GLU A 154 -2.07 3.20 4.86
C GLU A 154 -2.40 2.26 6.04
N ASN A 155 -3.59 2.40 6.60
CA ASN A 155 -4.01 1.68 7.80
C ASN A 155 -5.40 1.01 7.63
N GLY A 156 -5.81 0.68 6.41
CA GLY A 156 -6.99 -0.16 6.13
C GLY A 156 -8.20 0.52 5.53
N SER A 157 -8.02 1.68 4.87
CA SER A 157 -9.02 2.33 3.99
C SER A 157 -10.35 2.70 4.66
N ALA A 158 -10.40 2.86 5.98
CA ALA A 158 -11.63 3.20 6.71
C ALA A 158 -12.28 4.52 6.22
N GLY A 159 -11.51 5.39 5.56
CA GLY A 159 -12.01 6.60 4.91
C GLY A 159 -12.98 6.29 3.78
N LEU A 160 -12.57 5.47 2.81
CA LEU A 160 -13.44 5.08 1.68
C LEU A 160 -14.55 4.11 2.10
N GLU A 161 -14.30 3.25 3.08
CA GLU A 161 -15.36 2.43 3.67
C GLU A 161 -16.48 3.32 4.23
N ALA A 162 -16.15 4.35 5.02
CA ALA A 162 -17.12 5.30 5.53
C ALA A 162 -17.81 6.07 4.38
N TYR A 163 -17.07 6.47 3.35
CA TYR A 163 -17.59 7.21 2.21
C TYR A 163 -18.67 6.43 1.46
N PHE A 164 -18.41 5.17 1.08
CA PHE A 164 -19.35 4.38 0.30
C PHE A 164 -20.43 3.70 1.15
N HIS A 165 -20.09 3.20 2.34
CA HIS A 165 -21.00 2.36 3.13
C HIS A 165 -21.74 3.14 4.22
N LYS A 166 -21.10 4.07 4.92
CA LYS A 166 -21.72 4.87 5.99
C LYS A 166 -22.42 6.09 5.44
N LEU A 167 -21.77 6.87 4.57
CA LEU A 167 -22.30 8.09 3.96
C LEU A 167 -23.10 7.82 2.67
N LYS A 168 -23.05 6.57 2.17
CA LYS A 168 -23.79 6.09 1.00
C LYS A 168 -23.61 6.95 -0.26
N LYS A 169 -22.39 7.45 -0.44
CA LYS A 169 -22.01 8.14 -1.69
C LYS A 169 -22.01 7.12 -2.82
N GLY A 170 -22.85 7.24 -3.82
CA GLY A 170 -23.00 6.26 -4.91
C GLY A 170 -21.66 5.94 -5.59
N TYR A 171 -21.50 4.71 -6.08
CA TYR A 171 -20.32 4.29 -6.84
C TYR A 171 -20.22 5.04 -8.18
N PRO A 172 -19.00 5.25 -8.72
CA PRO A 172 -18.81 5.92 -10.00
C PRO A 172 -19.19 5.01 -11.19
N SER A 173 -19.26 5.59 -12.38
CA SER A 173 -19.20 4.82 -13.62
C SER A 173 -17.82 4.19 -13.79
N TYR A 174 -16.77 4.98 -13.54
CA TYR A 174 -15.36 4.56 -13.56
C TYR A 174 -14.57 5.31 -12.51
N GLY A 175 -13.51 4.65 -11.96
CA GLY A 175 -12.60 5.24 -10.98
C GLY A 175 -11.14 4.94 -11.31
N ILE A 176 -10.25 5.84 -10.91
CA ILE A 176 -8.81 5.62 -10.94
C ILE A 176 -8.18 6.03 -9.61
N SER A 177 -7.16 5.29 -9.18
CA SER A 177 -6.26 5.71 -8.11
C SER A 177 -4.88 6.00 -8.71
N PRO A 178 -4.35 7.23 -8.61
CA PRO A 178 -3.01 7.56 -9.11
C PRO A 178 -1.88 7.03 -8.21
N ASP A 179 -2.22 6.25 -7.24
CA ASP A 179 -1.34 5.60 -6.26
C ASP A 179 -0.91 4.21 -6.74
N GLY A 180 -0.10 4.16 -7.77
CA GLY A 180 0.36 2.90 -8.37
C GLY A 180 1.34 3.10 -9.52
N ASP A 181 1.39 2.12 -10.43
CA ASP A 181 2.33 2.11 -11.55
C ASP A 181 1.64 2.43 -12.88
N TYR A 182 2.36 3.14 -13.76
CA TYR A 182 2.01 3.22 -15.18
C TYR A 182 2.46 1.96 -15.94
N PRO A 183 1.75 1.54 -17.04
CA PRO A 183 0.61 2.22 -17.64
C PRO A 183 -0.67 2.13 -16.84
N LEU A 184 -0.94 1.05 -16.11
CA LEU A 184 -2.00 0.85 -15.13
C LEU A 184 -1.89 -0.52 -14.46
N ILE A 185 -2.52 -0.67 -13.30
CA ILE A 185 -2.67 -1.93 -12.58
C ILE A 185 -4.12 -2.38 -12.74
N TYR A 186 -4.37 -3.43 -13.53
CA TYR A 186 -5.72 -3.94 -13.80
C TYR A 186 -6.17 -5.04 -12.85
N ALA A 187 -5.22 -5.63 -12.10
CA ALA A 187 -5.49 -6.69 -11.15
C ALA A 187 -4.64 -6.56 -9.88
N GLU A 188 -5.27 -6.76 -8.73
CA GLU A 188 -4.65 -6.75 -7.40
C GLU A 188 -5.05 -8.02 -6.65
N LYS A 189 -4.09 -8.69 -5.95
CA LYS A 189 -4.41 -9.86 -5.12
C LYS A 189 -5.35 -9.48 -3.98
N GLY A 190 -6.18 -10.41 -3.52
CA GLY A 190 -6.92 -10.30 -2.28
C GLY A 190 -5.97 -10.11 -1.11
N ILE A 191 -6.33 -9.28 -0.15
CA ILE A 191 -5.51 -8.98 1.04
C ILE A 191 -6.29 -9.41 2.27
N PHE A 192 -5.77 -10.40 2.99
CA PHE A 192 -6.41 -10.93 4.18
C PHE A 192 -5.42 -11.02 5.33
N THR A 193 -5.95 -10.97 6.54
CA THR A 193 -5.17 -11.19 7.76
C THR A 193 -5.78 -12.35 8.53
N TYR A 194 -4.94 -13.29 8.98
CA TYR A 194 -5.35 -14.34 9.91
C TYR A 194 -4.36 -14.50 11.05
N LYS A 195 -4.83 -15.11 12.14
CA LYS A 195 -4.00 -15.57 13.24
C LYS A 195 -3.87 -17.09 13.18
N ALA A 196 -2.65 -17.59 13.34
CA ALA A 196 -2.36 -18.99 13.60
C ALA A 196 -1.88 -19.14 15.04
N SER A 197 -2.57 -19.94 15.84
CA SER A 197 -2.27 -20.12 17.25
C SER A 197 -1.94 -21.57 17.57
N TYR A 198 -0.95 -21.74 18.46
CA TYR A 198 -0.48 -23.03 18.96
C TYR A 198 -0.47 -22.99 20.50
N ASP A 199 -1.17 -23.92 21.15
CA ASP A 199 -1.05 -24.11 22.59
C ASP A 199 0.24 -24.87 22.84
N LEU A 200 1.24 -24.18 23.38
CA LEU A 200 2.62 -24.64 23.43
C LEU A 200 3.36 -24.06 24.64
N PHE A 201 3.69 -24.89 25.60
CA PHE A 201 4.56 -24.48 26.70
C PHE A 201 6.02 -24.52 26.26
N ILE A 202 6.74 -23.38 26.35
CA ILE A 202 8.16 -23.25 26.03
C ILE A 202 8.93 -22.98 27.32
N PRO A 203 9.72 -23.96 27.84
CA PRO A 203 10.47 -23.78 29.08
C PRO A 203 11.49 -22.64 29.00
N GLY A 204 11.58 -21.85 30.06
CA GLY A 204 12.56 -20.77 30.14
C GLY A 204 12.26 -19.52 29.32
N LEU A 205 11.14 -19.52 28.59
CA LEU A 205 10.71 -18.40 27.79
C LEU A 205 9.75 -17.51 28.59
N THR A 206 10.01 -16.20 28.54
CA THR A 206 9.09 -15.16 29.01
C THR A 206 8.22 -14.69 27.87
N ASN A 207 7.13 -14.00 28.18
CA ASN A 207 6.27 -13.39 27.17
C ASN A 207 7.07 -12.46 26.25
N PHE A 208 6.79 -12.53 24.94
CA PHE A 208 7.42 -11.66 23.96
C PHE A 208 6.44 -11.26 22.84
N HIS A 209 6.76 -10.14 22.18
CA HIS A 209 6.05 -9.63 21.01
C HIS A 209 7.07 -9.16 19.98
N PHE A 210 6.99 -9.71 18.79
CA PHE A 210 7.79 -9.29 17.63
C PHE A 210 6.87 -8.67 16.58
N GLY A 211 7.34 -7.59 15.95
CA GLY A 211 6.69 -6.93 14.83
C GLY A 211 5.59 -5.94 15.21
N GLN A 212 5.53 -4.87 14.41
CA GLN A 212 4.55 -3.79 14.54
C GLN A 212 3.47 -3.85 13.46
N ALA A 213 3.85 -4.24 12.22
CA ALA A 213 2.99 -4.29 11.05
C ALA A 213 2.89 -5.71 10.48
N THR A 214 1.78 -6.05 9.82
CA THR A 214 1.58 -7.37 9.22
C THR A 214 2.09 -7.46 7.79
N ASN A 215 2.20 -6.34 7.10
CA ASN A 215 2.54 -6.23 5.67
C ASN A 215 4.04 -6.01 5.40
N ILE A 216 4.90 -6.19 6.40
CA ILE A 216 6.36 -6.12 6.29
C ILE A 216 6.97 -7.39 6.89
N VAL A 217 8.00 -7.93 6.24
CA VAL A 217 8.80 -9.05 6.77
C VAL A 217 9.56 -8.59 8.01
N LEU A 218 9.53 -9.39 9.07
CA LEU A 218 10.26 -9.10 10.31
C LEU A 218 11.77 -9.19 10.07
N ASP A 219 12.45 -8.07 10.02
CA ASP A 219 13.88 -7.98 9.71
C ASP A 219 14.79 -7.95 10.95
N GLU A 220 14.26 -7.59 12.12
CA GLU A 220 15.01 -7.68 13.38
C GLU A 220 14.08 -8.11 14.52
N VAL A 221 14.55 -9.07 15.33
CA VAL A 221 13.93 -9.43 16.61
C VAL A 221 14.99 -9.65 17.68
N LYS A 222 14.62 -9.40 18.94
CA LYS A 222 15.44 -9.64 20.12
C LYS A 222 14.73 -10.62 21.03
N LEU A 223 15.43 -11.70 21.39
CA LEU A 223 14.89 -12.78 22.20
C LEU A 223 15.72 -12.93 23.48
N LYS A 224 15.03 -12.95 24.61
CA LYS A 224 15.62 -13.35 25.89
C LYS A 224 15.26 -14.78 26.22
N LEU A 225 16.25 -15.64 26.38
CA LEU A 225 16.05 -17.05 26.67
C LEU A 225 16.88 -17.42 27.91
N ASN A 226 16.21 -17.95 28.94
CA ASN A 226 16.83 -18.33 30.20
C ASN A 226 17.01 -19.85 30.28
N GLY A 227 18.01 -20.30 31.06
CA GLY A 227 18.20 -21.73 31.35
C GLY A 227 18.85 -22.56 30.23
N VAL A 228 19.36 -21.92 29.18
CA VAL A 228 20.13 -22.59 28.13
C VAL A 228 21.62 -22.55 28.48
N THR A 229 22.22 -23.73 28.61
CA THR A 229 23.68 -23.84 28.80
C THR A 229 24.40 -23.58 27.49
N ASP A 230 25.64 -23.05 27.57
CA ASP A 230 26.50 -22.77 26.42
C ASP A 230 25.81 -21.93 25.31
N LEU A 231 24.99 -20.95 25.71
CA LEU A 231 24.20 -20.14 24.81
C LEU A 231 25.08 -19.43 23.76
N GLU A 232 26.22 -18.90 24.14
CA GLU A 232 27.14 -18.22 23.19
C GLU A 232 27.59 -19.16 22.07
N ALA A 233 28.01 -20.39 22.43
CA ALA A 233 28.45 -21.39 21.45
C ALA A 233 27.29 -21.82 20.50
N LYS A 234 26.08 -21.97 21.06
CA LYS A 234 24.89 -22.29 20.28
C LYS A 234 24.49 -21.18 19.31
N VAL A 235 24.56 -19.92 19.76
CA VAL A 235 24.28 -18.75 18.91
C VAL A 235 25.33 -18.67 17.77
N ALA A 236 26.63 -18.81 18.10
CA ALA A 236 27.69 -18.77 17.10
C ALA A 236 27.55 -19.91 16.07
N LYS A 237 27.21 -21.12 16.54
CA LYS A 237 26.96 -22.26 15.64
C LYS A 237 25.77 -21.96 14.70
N PHE A 238 24.66 -21.49 15.24
CA PHE A 238 23.45 -21.19 14.44
C PHE A 238 23.70 -20.09 13.40
N ASP A 239 24.45 -19.01 13.75
CA ASP A 239 24.87 -17.96 12.81
C ASP A 239 25.69 -18.52 11.65
N MET A 240 26.63 -19.45 11.93
CA MET A 240 27.44 -20.11 10.89
C MET A 240 26.63 -21.05 9.98
N GLU A 241 25.62 -21.73 10.52
CA GLU A 241 24.81 -22.73 9.79
C GLU A 241 23.66 -22.08 8.99
N ASN A 242 23.33 -20.81 9.23
CA ASN A 242 22.21 -20.12 8.59
C ASN A 242 22.68 -18.80 7.94
N ALA A 243 23.30 -18.92 6.76
CA ALA A 243 23.96 -17.81 6.05
C ALA A 243 23.02 -16.64 5.65
N ASP A 244 21.70 -16.87 5.58
CA ASP A 244 20.71 -15.85 5.19
C ASP A 244 20.43 -14.84 6.30
N ILE A 245 20.79 -15.16 7.55
CA ILE A 245 20.51 -14.34 8.72
C ILE A 245 21.77 -14.10 9.55
N ARG A 246 21.84 -12.99 10.27
CA ARG A 246 22.88 -12.74 11.28
C ARG A 246 22.30 -12.91 12.68
N VAL A 247 22.97 -13.74 13.50
CA VAL A 247 22.53 -14.01 14.87
C VAL A 247 23.70 -13.82 15.84
N PHE A 248 23.51 -12.98 16.86
CA PHE A 248 24.56 -12.66 17.84
C PHE A 248 23.97 -12.26 19.19
N LEU A 249 24.81 -12.30 20.22
CA LEU A 249 24.42 -11.81 21.56
C LEU A 249 24.77 -10.33 21.71
N ALA A 250 23.81 -9.56 22.23
CA ALA A 250 23.98 -8.16 22.60
C ALA A 250 23.14 -7.84 23.84
N GLU A 251 23.75 -7.21 24.84
CA GLU A 251 23.06 -6.75 26.06
C GLU A 251 22.24 -7.84 26.80
N GLY A 252 22.69 -9.09 26.70
CA GLY A 252 22.02 -10.25 27.32
C GLY A 252 20.81 -10.78 26.54
N GLU A 253 20.60 -10.33 25.33
CA GLU A 253 19.58 -10.82 24.40
C GLU A 253 20.22 -11.43 23.15
N ILE A 254 19.51 -12.37 22.53
CA ILE A 254 19.87 -12.93 21.23
C ILE A 254 19.22 -12.03 20.17
N VAL A 255 20.04 -11.43 19.32
CA VAL A 255 19.60 -10.55 18.24
C VAL A 255 19.61 -11.34 16.92
N PHE A 256 18.47 -11.38 16.25
CA PHE A 256 18.30 -11.94 14.89
C PHE A 256 18.14 -10.78 13.94
N LYS A 257 19.02 -10.68 12.92
CA LYS A 257 18.94 -9.67 11.85
C LYS A 257 18.79 -10.34 10.51
N GLY A 258 17.62 -10.23 9.95
CA GLY A 258 17.25 -10.68 8.62
C GLY A 258 17.24 -9.54 7.60
N LYS A 259 16.21 -9.52 6.74
CA LYS A 259 16.04 -8.54 5.68
C LYS A 259 14.57 -8.18 5.53
N ALA A 260 14.25 -6.89 5.59
CA ALA A 260 12.90 -6.40 5.30
C ALA A 260 12.51 -6.63 3.84
N ALA A 261 11.24 -6.92 3.62
CA ALA A 261 10.60 -6.91 2.30
C ALA A 261 9.11 -6.61 2.47
N HIS A 262 8.46 -6.21 1.39
CA HIS A 262 7.01 -6.00 1.41
C HIS A 262 6.27 -7.34 1.55
N GLY A 263 5.17 -7.38 2.31
CA GLY A 263 4.42 -8.61 2.60
C GLY A 263 3.78 -9.30 1.38
N SER A 264 3.72 -8.64 0.22
CA SER A 264 3.27 -9.27 -1.02
C SER A 264 4.34 -10.13 -1.72
N ILE A 265 5.61 -9.92 -1.36
CA ILE A 265 6.78 -10.62 -1.91
C ILE A 265 7.73 -11.05 -0.77
N PRO A 266 7.23 -11.81 0.23
CA PRO A 266 8.00 -12.08 1.45
C PRO A 266 9.28 -12.89 1.20
N TRP A 267 9.37 -13.61 0.10
CA TRP A 267 10.58 -14.35 -0.32
C TRP A 267 11.76 -13.47 -0.74
N GLU A 268 11.57 -12.17 -0.91
CA GLU A 268 12.67 -11.21 -1.11
C GLU A 268 13.29 -10.73 0.22
N GLY A 269 12.64 -11.04 1.33
CA GLY A 269 13.09 -10.78 2.68
C GLY A 269 13.65 -12.01 3.38
N VAL A 270 14.08 -11.81 4.63
CA VAL A 270 14.48 -12.87 5.55
C VAL A 270 13.82 -12.61 6.90
N ASN A 271 12.90 -13.48 7.30
CA ASN A 271 12.07 -13.27 8.49
C ASN A 271 12.80 -13.66 9.78
N ALA A 272 13.34 -12.69 10.49
CA ALA A 272 14.07 -12.88 11.74
C ALA A 272 13.27 -13.59 12.83
N GLY A 273 11.94 -13.36 12.86
CA GLY A 273 11.06 -14.01 13.84
C GLY A 273 10.91 -15.52 13.60
N LEU A 274 10.79 -15.95 12.35
CA LEU A 274 10.77 -17.37 12.01
C LEU A 274 12.12 -18.05 12.33
N TYR A 275 13.26 -17.40 12.06
CA TYR A 275 14.57 -17.91 12.45
C TYR A 275 14.74 -17.98 13.98
N ALA A 276 14.14 -17.05 14.74
CA ALA A 276 14.12 -17.15 16.20
C ALA A 276 13.34 -18.40 16.67
N LEU A 277 12.22 -18.76 16.00
CA LEU A 277 11.51 -20.01 16.28
C LEU A 277 12.37 -21.24 15.96
N LYS A 278 13.06 -21.25 14.80
CA LYS A 278 13.98 -22.32 14.44
C LYS A 278 15.09 -22.49 15.46
N PHE A 279 15.74 -21.41 15.89
CA PHE A 279 16.75 -21.44 16.95
C PHE A 279 16.21 -22.03 18.24
N MET A 280 15.04 -21.58 18.69
CA MET A 280 14.38 -22.15 19.88
C MET A 280 14.08 -23.64 19.73
N SER A 281 13.68 -24.09 18.54
CA SER A 281 13.47 -25.53 18.27
C SER A 281 14.72 -26.34 18.55
N GLU A 282 15.87 -25.90 18.02
CA GLU A 282 17.15 -26.59 18.15
C GLU A 282 17.67 -26.62 19.59
N VAL A 283 17.63 -25.45 20.28
CA VAL A 283 18.26 -25.34 21.62
C VAL A 283 17.41 -25.89 22.76
N LEU A 284 16.08 -25.96 22.55
CA LEU A 284 15.11 -26.44 23.56
C LEU A 284 14.52 -27.81 23.19
N ASN A 285 14.87 -28.37 22.03
CA ASN A 285 14.32 -29.62 21.51
C ASN A 285 12.79 -29.60 21.42
N ILE A 286 12.23 -28.58 20.74
CA ILE A 286 10.77 -28.40 20.52
C ILE A 286 10.47 -28.46 19.03
N PRO A 287 10.25 -29.65 18.44
CA PRO A 287 10.16 -29.84 16.99
C PRO A 287 9.03 -29.07 16.32
N VAL A 288 7.97 -28.72 17.02
CA VAL A 288 6.85 -27.95 16.44
C VAL A 288 7.28 -26.56 15.98
N LEU A 289 8.31 -25.95 16.60
CA LEU A 289 8.82 -24.63 16.19
C LEU A 289 9.58 -24.72 14.87
N GLU A 290 10.28 -25.82 14.61
CA GLU A 290 10.91 -26.09 13.30
C GLU A 290 9.86 -26.35 12.22
N ASN A 291 8.80 -27.06 12.54
CA ASN A 291 7.69 -27.25 11.61
C ASN A 291 7.08 -25.91 11.22
N ILE A 292 6.86 -25.00 12.17
CA ILE A 292 6.36 -23.64 11.89
C ILE A 292 7.31 -22.87 10.99
N PHE A 293 8.62 -22.95 11.22
CA PHE A 293 9.60 -22.35 10.34
C PHE A 293 9.48 -22.92 8.91
N ASN A 294 9.45 -24.22 8.76
CA ASN A 294 9.35 -24.89 7.46
C ASN A 294 8.02 -24.60 6.75
N ASP A 295 6.93 -24.45 7.48
CA ASP A 295 5.61 -24.14 6.94
C ASP A 295 5.55 -22.76 6.29
N TYR A 296 6.26 -21.75 6.84
CA TYR A 296 6.07 -20.35 6.46
C TYR A 296 7.30 -19.67 5.84
N ASN A 297 8.50 -20.25 5.96
CA ASN A 297 9.74 -19.56 5.58
C ASN A 297 9.87 -19.28 4.08
N ASP A 298 9.22 -20.07 3.22
CA ASP A 298 9.22 -19.82 1.77
C ASP A 298 8.33 -18.64 1.36
N GLY A 299 7.44 -18.19 2.24
CA GLY A 299 6.48 -17.11 1.99
C GLY A 299 5.45 -17.41 0.90
N ARG A 300 5.48 -18.59 0.28
CA ARG A 300 4.58 -19.03 -0.79
C ARG A 300 3.56 -20.08 -0.36
N GLY A 301 3.70 -20.59 0.86
CA GLY A 301 2.81 -21.60 1.41
C GLY A 301 2.94 -22.98 0.76
N THR A 302 4.09 -23.32 0.21
CA THR A 302 4.32 -24.60 -0.47
C THR A 302 4.08 -25.78 0.46
N ALA A 303 4.44 -25.67 1.74
CA ALA A 303 4.29 -26.73 2.73
C ALA A 303 2.82 -27.11 3.01
N PHE A 304 1.87 -26.23 2.77
CA PHE A 304 0.45 -26.49 2.95
C PHE A 304 -0.38 -26.40 1.66
N ASP A 305 0.26 -26.62 0.50
CA ASP A 305 -0.37 -26.59 -0.83
C ASP A 305 -1.07 -25.26 -1.12
N GLY A 306 -0.56 -24.15 -0.56
CA GLY A 306 -1.18 -22.82 -0.52
C GLY A 306 -0.73 -21.86 -1.61
N ASN A 307 0.02 -22.30 -2.63
CA ASN A 307 0.54 -21.34 -3.62
C ASN A 307 -0.54 -20.78 -4.57
N TYR A 308 -1.54 -21.55 -4.96
CA TYR A 308 -2.69 -21.15 -5.79
C TYR A 308 -2.32 -20.31 -7.04
N PRO A 309 -1.54 -20.81 -8.01
CA PRO A 309 -1.27 -20.07 -9.24
C PRO A 309 -2.56 -19.83 -10.03
N SER A 310 -2.67 -18.67 -10.67
CA SER A 310 -3.87 -18.27 -11.41
C SER A 310 -3.55 -17.73 -12.80
N LYS A 311 -4.60 -17.30 -13.51
CA LYS A 311 -4.45 -16.64 -14.81
C LYS A 311 -3.75 -15.27 -14.71
N TYR A 312 -3.89 -14.58 -13.59
CA TYR A 312 -3.41 -13.22 -13.41
C TYR A 312 -2.17 -13.14 -12.51
N PHE A 313 -2.00 -14.10 -11.61
CA PHE A 313 -0.96 -14.08 -10.58
C PHE A 313 -0.18 -15.38 -10.52
N ASP A 314 1.09 -15.29 -10.18
CA ASP A 314 2.01 -16.44 -10.01
C ASP A 314 1.72 -17.27 -8.76
N GLY A 315 0.78 -16.85 -7.92
CA GLY A 315 0.34 -17.57 -6.74
C GLY A 315 0.09 -16.66 -5.54
N ALA A 316 -0.15 -17.28 -4.39
CA ALA A 316 -0.37 -16.59 -3.13
C ALA A 316 0.95 -16.15 -2.45
N SER A 317 0.84 -15.29 -1.44
CA SER A 317 1.95 -15.00 -0.51
C SER A 317 1.46 -14.97 0.94
N TYR A 318 2.37 -15.34 1.86
CA TYR A 318 2.10 -15.47 3.30
C TYR A 318 3.23 -14.82 4.08
N ASN A 319 2.99 -13.63 4.59
CA ASN A 319 3.96 -12.92 5.42
C ASN A 319 3.59 -13.00 6.89
N ILE A 320 4.43 -13.62 7.70
CA ILE A 320 4.32 -13.55 9.16
C ILE A 320 4.92 -12.24 9.63
N GLY A 321 4.06 -11.24 9.85
CA GLY A 321 4.48 -9.90 10.24
C GLY A 321 4.52 -9.67 11.75
N LYS A 322 3.82 -10.52 12.54
CA LYS A 322 3.87 -10.46 14.01
C LYS A 322 3.92 -11.85 14.60
N ILE A 323 4.71 -12.02 15.66
CA ILE A 323 4.78 -13.25 16.46
C ILE A 323 4.71 -12.84 17.92
N SER A 324 3.84 -13.49 18.70
CA SER A 324 3.77 -13.31 20.14
C SER A 324 3.71 -14.63 20.88
N TYR A 325 4.25 -14.65 22.08
CA TYR A 325 4.12 -15.74 23.02
C TYR A 325 3.63 -15.20 24.35
N GLU A 326 2.49 -15.71 24.82
CA GLU A 326 1.85 -15.32 26.08
C GLU A 326 1.19 -16.54 26.70
N ASP A 327 1.45 -16.77 27.99
CA ASP A 327 0.78 -17.77 28.83
C ASP A 327 0.69 -19.18 28.20
N GLY A 328 1.77 -19.62 27.55
CA GLY A 328 1.81 -20.94 26.90
C GLY A 328 1.12 -20.99 25.53
N LYS A 329 0.84 -19.85 24.93
CA LYS A 329 0.25 -19.75 23.61
C LYS A 329 1.17 -18.97 22.65
N LEU A 330 1.60 -19.62 21.58
CA LEU A 330 2.31 -18.98 20.48
C LEU A 330 1.29 -18.53 19.43
N THR A 331 1.34 -17.26 19.03
CA THR A 331 0.45 -16.69 18.01
C THR A 331 1.25 -16.01 16.92
N LEU A 332 0.99 -16.38 15.66
CA LEU A 332 1.52 -15.75 14.48
C LEU A 332 0.39 -14.96 13.80
N VAL A 333 0.67 -13.72 13.39
CA VAL A 333 -0.28 -12.94 12.58
C VAL A 333 0.28 -12.82 11.17
N CYS A 334 -0.46 -13.37 10.24
CA CYS A 334 -0.09 -13.46 8.83
C CYS A 334 -0.87 -12.47 7.99
N ASN A 335 -0.18 -11.72 7.12
CA ASN A 335 -0.76 -11.06 5.97
C ASN A 335 -0.73 -12.02 4.79
N MET A 336 -1.90 -12.46 4.35
CA MET A 336 -2.10 -13.41 3.27
C MET A 336 -2.57 -12.67 2.03
N ARG A 337 -1.89 -12.89 0.90
CA ARG A 337 -2.29 -12.34 -0.40
C ARG A 337 -2.76 -13.47 -1.29
N LEU A 338 -4.03 -13.43 -1.69
CA LEU A 338 -4.66 -14.50 -2.46
C LEU A 338 -4.98 -14.06 -3.90
N PRO A 339 -4.74 -14.92 -4.89
CA PRO A 339 -5.29 -14.73 -6.23
C PRO A 339 -6.82 -14.88 -6.25
N GLU A 340 -7.43 -14.57 -7.38
CA GLU A 340 -8.88 -14.54 -7.56
C GLU A 340 -9.58 -15.91 -7.51
N ASN A 341 -8.83 -16.98 -7.66
CA ASN A 341 -9.34 -18.36 -7.78
C ASN A 341 -9.45 -19.11 -6.45
N VAL A 342 -9.15 -18.47 -5.32
CA VAL A 342 -9.26 -19.07 -3.99
C VAL A 342 -9.82 -18.08 -2.96
N GLY A 343 -10.76 -18.56 -2.14
CA GLY A 343 -11.31 -17.78 -1.03
C GLY A 343 -10.48 -17.88 0.25
N PRO A 344 -10.56 -16.89 1.16
CA PRO A 344 -9.78 -16.91 2.39
C PRO A 344 -10.15 -18.05 3.34
N GLU A 345 -11.42 -18.49 3.35
CA GLU A 345 -11.89 -19.61 4.18
C GLU A 345 -11.27 -20.94 3.71
N GLU A 346 -11.18 -21.15 2.39
CA GLU A 346 -10.55 -22.33 1.81
C GLU A 346 -9.06 -22.34 2.15
N ALA A 347 -8.37 -21.23 1.94
CA ALA A 347 -6.95 -21.09 2.27
C ALA A 347 -6.70 -21.34 3.77
N CYS A 348 -7.51 -20.75 4.67
CA CYS A 348 -7.43 -20.98 6.11
C CYS A 348 -7.66 -22.44 6.50
N THR A 349 -8.59 -23.12 5.83
CA THR A 349 -8.86 -24.56 6.05
C THR A 349 -7.65 -25.42 5.66
N ASN A 350 -7.02 -25.13 4.52
CA ASN A 350 -5.81 -25.84 4.08
C ASN A 350 -4.65 -25.61 5.05
N ILE A 351 -4.43 -24.39 5.49
CA ILE A 351 -3.42 -24.06 6.51
C ILE A 351 -3.67 -24.84 7.80
N ALA A 352 -4.90 -24.78 8.34
CA ALA A 352 -5.25 -25.47 9.58
C ALA A 352 -5.02 -27.01 9.50
N ASN A 353 -5.40 -27.61 8.37
CA ASN A 353 -5.24 -29.04 8.14
C ASN A 353 -3.78 -29.51 8.11
N LYS A 354 -2.89 -28.68 7.53
CA LYS A 354 -1.47 -29.01 7.36
C LYS A 354 -0.63 -28.62 8.59
N THR A 355 -0.77 -27.40 9.07
CA THR A 355 0.06 -26.85 10.15
C THR A 355 -0.42 -27.26 11.55
N LYS A 356 -1.65 -27.79 11.67
CA LYS A 356 -2.34 -28.08 12.95
C LYS A 356 -2.54 -26.86 13.85
N ALA A 357 -2.36 -25.67 13.32
CA ALA A 357 -2.68 -24.42 14.02
C ALA A 357 -4.19 -24.23 14.16
N LYS A 358 -4.60 -23.55 15.23
CA LYS A 358 -5.94 -22.96 15.31
C LYS A 358 -5.93 -21.67 14.50
N ILE A 359 -6.66 -21.65 13.38
CA ILE A 359 -6.72 -20.49 12.48
C ILE A 359 -7.94 -19.63 12.77
N GLU A 360 -7.74 -18.31 12.85
CA GLU A 360 -8.79 -17.30 13.00
C GLU A 360 -8.61 -16.27 11.87
N LEU A 361 -9.54 -16.25 10.92
CA LEU A 361 -9.59 -15.20 9.89
C LEU A 361 -10.06 -13.89 10.55
N ILE A 362 -9.25 -12.83 10.44
CA ILE A 362 -9.55 -11.53 11.04
C ILE A 362 -10.38 -10.67 10.09
N GLY A 363 -10.05 -10.71 8.79
CA GLY A 363 -10.72 -9.95 7.76
C GLY A 363 -9.83 -9.68 6.57
N GLY A 364 -10.34 -8.88 5.66
CA GLY A 364 -9.63 -8.49 4.45
C GLY A 364 -10.57 -8.21 3.28
N SER A 365 -10.03 -8.04 2.10
CA SER A 365 -10.78 -7.77 0.87
C SER A 365 -10.37 -8.72 -0.25
N PRO A 366 -11.32 -9.10 -1.14
CA PRO A 366 -11.05 -10.01 -2.26
C PRO A 366 -10.13 -9.37 -3.31
N ALA A 367 -9.67 -10.18 -4.27
CA ALA A 367 -8.90 -9.70 -5.40
C ALA A 367 -9.74 -8.72 -6.26
N LEU A 368 -9.08 -7.65 -6.72
CA LEU A 368 -9.61 -6.75 -7.73
C LEU A 368 -9.18 -7.26 -9.11
N ILE A 369 -10.13 -7.50 -10.00
CA ILE A 369 -9.84 -7.93 -11.38
C ILE A 369 -10.68 -7.10 -12.34
N ASN A 370 -10.02 -6.46 -13.29
CA ASN A 370 -10.65 -5.83 -14.44
C ASN A 370 -10.21 -6.55 -15.72
N ASP A 371 -11.12 -6.70 -16.68
CA ASP A 371 -10.77 -7.31 -17.98
C ASP A 371 -9.84 -6.36 -18.76
N PRO A 372 -8.60 -6.76 -19.07
CA PRO A 372 -7.68 -5.95 -19.85
C PRO A 372 -8.21 -5.54 -21.23
N LYS A 373 -9.20 -6.28 -21.77
CA LYS A 373 -9.80 -6.00 -23.08
C LYS A 373 -11.02 -5.10 -23.00
N SER A 374 -11.49 -4.75 -21.81
CA SER A 374 -12.66 -3.85 -21.65
C SER A 374 -12.38 -2.46 -22.21
N ALA A 375 -13.44 -1.77 -22.65
CA ALA A 375 -13.34 -0.39 -23.12
C ALA A 375 -12.71 0.52 -22.06
N PHE A 376 -13.03 0.31 -20.79
CA PHE A 376 -12.45 1.00 -19.64
C PHE A 376 -10.93 0.96 -19.62
N ILE A 377 -10.35 -0.26 -19.64
CA ILE A 377 -8.89 -0.44 -19.61
C ILE A 377 -8.26 0.08 -20.90
N GLN A 378 -8.86 -0.16 -22.05
CA GLN A 378 -8.32 0.28 -23.34
C GLN A 378 -8.30 1.81 -23.49
N GLU A 379 -9.29 2.54 -22.95
CA GLU A 379 -9.26 4.01 -22.98
C GLU A 379 -8.17 4.58 -22.05
N LEU A 380 -7.92 3.95 -20.91
CA LEU A 380 -6.80 4.33 -20.03
C LEU A 380 -5.44 4.09 -20.69
N LEU A 381 -5.24 2.94 -21.34
CA LEU A 381 -4.00 2.66 -22.09
C LEU A 381 -3.80 3.66 -23.22
N LYS A 382 -4.86 4.01 -23.97
CA LYS A 382 -4.79 5.07 -24.99
C LYS A 382 -4.39 6.41 -24.38
N ALA A 383 -4.93 6.78 -23.21
CA ALA A 383 -4.56 8.01 -22.52
C ALA A 383 -3.06 8.03 -22.23
N TYR A 384 -2.52 6.95 -21.67
CA TYR A 384 -1.10 6.82 -21.36
C TYR A 384 -0.23 6.90 -22.61
N VAL A 385 -0.51 6.07 -23.62
CA VAL A 385 0.28 6.01 -24.88
C VAL A 385 0.26 7.34 -25.62
N GLU A 386 -0.89 8.01 -25.73
CA GLU A 386 -1.00 9.30 -26.40
C GLU A 386 -0.17 10.40 -25.70
N GLN A 387 -0.02 10.32 -24.39
CA GLN A 387 0.72 11.33 -23.63
C GLN A 387 2.21 11.01 -23.47
N THR A 388 2.61 9.74 -23.49
CA THR A 388 4.00 9.32 -23.27
C THR A 388 4.70 8.86 -24.55
N GLY A 389 3.96 8.33 -25.51
CA GLY A 389 4.51 7.62 -26.67
C GLY A 389 4.99 6.19 -26.35
N ASP A 390 4.84 5.74 -25.10
CA ASP A 390 5.24 4.40 -24.68
C ASP A 390 4.21 3.35 -25.12
N THR A 391 4.56 2.56 -26.14
CA THR A 391 3.76 1.44 -26.67
C THR A 391 4.19 0.08 -26.15
N GLU A 392 5.30 0.01 -25.42
CA GLU A 392 5.93 -1.24 -25.01
C GLU A 392 5.49 -1.71 -23.62
N SER A 393 5.25 -0.78 -22.69
CA SER A 393 4.82 -1.10 -21.35
C SER A 393 3.43 -1.74 -21.33
N LYS A 394 3.29 -2.80 -20.53
CA LYS A 394 2.05 -3.60 -20.44
C LYS A 394 1.31 -3.31 -19.14
N PRO A 395 -0.03 -3.45 -19.13
CA PRO A 395 -0.80 -3.44 -17.88
C PRO A 395 -0.28 -4.46 -16.88
N LEU A 396 -0.36 -4.13 -15.60
CA LEU A 396 0.22 -4.89 -14.51
C LEU A 396 -0.84 -5.61 -13.67
N ALA A 397 -0.44 -6.76 -13.14
CA ALA A 397 -1.13 -7.44 -12.06
C ALA A 397 -0.18 -7.52 -10.85
N ILE A 398 -0.61 -7.07 -9.69
CA ILE A 398 0.26 -6.91 -8.52
C ILE A 398 -0.24 -7.64 -7.28
N GLY A 399 0.66 -7.89 -6.34
CA GLY A 399 0.32 -8.42 -5.02
C GLY A 399 -0.09 -7.34 -4.01
N GLY A 400 0.11 -6.06 -4.34
CA GLY A 400 -0.29 -4.90 -3.54
C GLY A 400 -1.79 -4.60 -3.63
N GLY A 401 -2.21 -3.51 -3.02
CA GLY A 401 -3.57 -3.01 -3.12
C GLY A 401 -3.58 -1.50 -2.96
N THR A 402 -4.52 -0.86 -3.62
CA THR A 402 -4.73 0.58 -3.63
C THR A 402 -6.20 0.89 -3.32
N TYR A 403 -6.57 2.15 -3.20
CA TYR A 403 -7.97 2.58 -3.07
C TYR A 403 -8.89 2.09 -4.22
N ALA A 404 -8.33 1.67 -5.36
CA ALA A 404 -9.13 1.13 -6.45
C ALA A 404 -9.99 -0.09 -6.04
N ARG A 405 -9.50 -0.89 -5.07
CA ARG A 405 -10.21 -2.07 -4.54
C ARG A 405 -11.44 -1.77 -3.69
N ASP A 406 -11.48 -0.56 -3.11
CA ASP A 406 -12.58 -0.15 -2.21
C ASP A 406 -13.79 0.38 -2.98
N SER A 407 -13.70 0.42 -4.31
CA SER A 407 -14.74 0.90 -5.22
C SER A 407 -15.07 -0.13 -6.30
N LYS A 408 -16.02 0.22 -7.17
CA LYS A 408 -16.41 -0.58 -8.34
C LYS A 408 -15.88 0.09 -9.61
N ASN A 409 -15.59 -0.72 -10.65
CA ASN A 409 -15.11 -0.23 -11.94
C ASN A 409 -13.90 0.71 -11.79
N SER A 410 -12.95 0.32 -10.94
CA SER A 410 -11.80 1.15 -10.60
C SER A 410 -10.50 0.39 -10.77
N VAL A 411 -9.41 1.11 -11.06
CA VAL A 411 -8.06 0.58 -11.22
C VAL A 411 -7.03 1.58 -10.68
N ALA A 412 -5.81 1.11 -10.33
CA ALA A 412 -4.71 2.04 -10.13
C ALA A 412 -4.12 2.48 -11.49
N PHE A 413 -3.84 3.78 -11.63
CA PHE A 413 -3.38 4.41 -12.87
C PHE A 413 -2.32 5.48 -12.58
N GLY A 414 -1.08 5.07 -12.52
CA GLY A 414 0.07 5.94 -12.21
C GLY A 414 0.19 6.17 -10.69
N CYS A 415 1.19 6.98 -10.21
CA CYS A 415 2.06 7.82 -11.03
C CYS A 415 3.52 7.33 -11.14
N THR A 416 3.83 6.10 -10.73
CA THR A 416 5.19 5.57 -10.88
C THR A 416 5.42 5.11 -12.32
N PHE A 417 6.43 5.67 -12.98
CA PHE A 417 6.78 5.27 -14.35
C PHE A 417 7.62 3.99 -14.37
N PRO A 418 7.55 3.20 -15.47
CA PRO A 418 8.36 1.99 -15.63
C PRO A 418 9.85 2.24 -15.38
N GLY A 419 10.49 1.37 -14.60
CA GLY A 419 11.90 1.46 -14.24
C GLY A 419 12.24 2.51 -13.19
N ARG A 420 11.26 3.14 -12.54
CA ARG A 420 11.45 3.99 -11.37
C ARG A 420 11.36 3.17 -10.08
N ASP A 421 12.11 3.57 -9.06
CA ASP A 421 11.97 3.11 -7.67
C ASP A 421 11.66 4.32 -6.79
N PRO A 422 10.41 4.52 -6.41
CA PRO A 422 9.98 5.68 -5.60
C PRO A 422 10.35 5.54 -4.13
N LYS A 423 10.84 4.39 -3.67
CA LYS A 423 11.12 4.08 -2.26
C LYS A 423 9.92 4.33 -1.35
N MET A 424 8.73 3.99 -1.81
CA MET A 424 7.52 4.08 -0.99
C MET A 424 7.71 3.36 0.33
N HIS A 425 7.19 3.92 1.43
CA HIS A 425 7.30 3.42 2.80
C HIS A 425 8.73 3.32 3.37
N GLN A 426 9.76 3.72 2.60
CA GLN A 426 11.17 3.72 3.03
C GLN A 426 11.66 5.13 3.36
N ASP A 427 12.86 5.23 3.91
CA ASP A 427 13.54 6.51 4.08
C ASP A 427 14.00 7.06 2.71
N ASP A 428 14.07 8.38 2.62
CA ASP A 428 14.42 9.08 1.37
C ASP A 428 13.46 8.75 0.21
N GLU A 429 12.14 8.63 0.50
CA GLU A 429 11.09 8.53 -0.52
C GLU A 429 11.28 9.62 -1.58
N VAL A 430 11.13 9.24 -2.85
CA VAL A 430 11.54 10.07 -3.97
C VAL A 430 10.54 10.06 -5.11
N PHE A 431 10.28 11.24 -5.69
CA PHE A 431 9.51 11.40 -6.92
C PHE A 431 10.24 12.36 -7.86
N SER A 432 10.33 12.03 -9.16
CA SER A 432 10.98 12.95 -10.08
C SER A 432 10.05 14.14 -10.41
N LEU A 433 10.63 15.34 -10.54
CA LEU A 433 9.88 16.54 -10.90
C LEU A 433 9.29 16.41 -12.31
N GLU A 434 9.98 15.70 -13.21
CA GLU A 434 9.51 15.42 -14.55
C GLU A 434 8.27 14.52 -14.52
N ASP A 435 8.33 13.42 -13.74
CA ASP A 435 7.25 12.45 -13.60
C ASP A 435 6.03 13.10 -12.92
N PHE A 436 6.24 13.95 -11.90
CA PHE A 436 5.19 14.75 -11.28
C PHE A 436 4.47 15.65 -12.29
N TYR A 437 5.23 16.38 -13.12
CA TYR A 437 4.64 17.24 -14.14
C TYR A 437 3.97 16.46 -15.27
N ALA A 438 4.50 15.29 -15.60
CA ALA A 438 3.88 14.41 -16.59
C ALA A 438 2.54 13.87 -16.11
N SER A 439 2.45 13.51 -14.85
CA SER A 439 1.21 12.98 -14.25
C SER A 439 0.05 14.00 -14.31
N ILE A 440 0.31 15.31 -14.30
CA ILE A 440 -0.73 16.33 -14.47
C ILE A 440 -1.53 16.12 -15.77
N TYR A 441 -0.85 15.93 -16.89
CA TYR A 441 -1.53 15.79 -18.17
C TYR A 441 -1.94 14.36 -18.51
N ILE A 442 -1.27 13.35 -17.94
CA ILE A 442 -1.65 11.93 -18.14
C ILE A 442 -2.94 11.62 -17.41
N VAL A 443 -3.06 12.00 -16.13
CA VAL A 443 -4.30 11.82 -15.36
C VAL A 443 -5.45 12.62 -15.97
N ALA A 444 -5.19 13.86 -16.42
CA ALA A 444 -6.17 14.64 -17.14
C ALA A 444 -6.68 13.91 -18.40
N ALA A 445 -5.79 13.36 -19.23
CA ALA A 445 -6.18 12.59 -20.41
C ALA A 445 -7.03 11.36 -20.05
N ALA A 446 -6.68 10.65 -18.98
CA ALA A 446 -7.44 9.50 -18.48
C ALA A 446 -8.86 9.92 -18.07
N VAL A 447 -8.99 10.96 -17.25
CA VAL A 447 -10.31 11.45 -16.77
C VAL A 447 -11.17 11.90 -17.94
N ASP A 448 -10.64 12.63 -18.93
CA ASP A 448 -11.39 13.06 -20.12
C ASP A 448 -11.88 11.86 -20.95
N LYS A 449 -11.02 10.85 -21.18
CA LYS A 449 -11.43 9.65 -21.93
C LYS A 449 -12.49 8.84 -21.19
N LEU A 450 -12.35 8.67 -19.89
CA LEU A 450 -13.33 7.96 -19.06
C LEU A 450 -14.68 8.73 -19.00
N GLY A 451 -14.65 10.05 -18.89
CA GLY A 451 -15.85 10.88 -18.94
C GLY A 451 -16.60 10.72 -20.26
N LYS A 452 -15.88 10.74 -21.39
CA LYS A 452 -16.48 10.51 -22.72
C LYS A 452 -17.00 9.08 -22.88
N LEU A 453 -16.32 8.07 -22.31
CA LEU A 453 -16.79 6.68 -22.31
C LEU A 453 -18.10 6.57 -21.51
N ALA A 454 -18.12 7.09 -20.29
CA ALA A 454 -19.30 7.05 -19.43
C ALA A 454 -20.54 7.74 -20.05
N ILE A 455 -20.35 8.87 -20.75
CA ILE A 455 -21.43 9.54 -21.50
C ILE A 455 -21.94 8.64 -22.63
N ARG A 456 -21.08 7.94 -23.37
CA ARG A 456 -21.49 7.03 -24.46
C ARG A 456 -22.33 5.86 -23.95
N GLU A 457 -21.98 5.32 -22.78
CA GLU A 457 -22.65 4.15 -22.18
C GLU A 457 -23.94 4.50 -21.41
N SER A 458 -24.13 5.77 -21.08
CA SER A 458 -25.35 6.25 -20.41
C SER A 458 -26.47 6.60 -21.38
N LYS A 459 -26.23 6.57 -22.69
CA LYS A 459 -27.21 6.78 -23.77
C LYS A 459 -27.81 5.47 -24.24
#